data_4b7069dc25f0a6df89a3fe9db414db94
#
_entry.id   4b7069dc25f0a6df89a3fe9db414db94
#
_cell.length_a   1.000
_cell.length_b   1.000
_cell.length_c   1.000
_cell.angle_alpha   90.00
_cell.angle_beta   90.00
_cell.angle_gamma   90.00
#
_symmetry.space_group_name_H-M   'P 1'
#
loop_
_entity.id
_entity.type
_entity.pdbx_description
1 polymer ?
#
loop_
_entity_poly.entity_id
_entity_poly.type
_entity_poly.pdbx_seq_one_letter_code
_entity_poly.pdbx_strand_id
1 'polypeptide(L)'
;MKYAWTDDAWDDYRYWQQHDPKKTEEINTLLEECSRDPFKGTGKPEPLKGNLTGYCSRRIDKEHRLVYLPEDGCIYIVQCRFHY
;
A
#
# COMPACT_ATOMS: atom_id res chain seq x y z
N MET A 1 -3.22 -3.47 14.79
CA MET A 1 -3.70 -2.76 13.58
C MET A 1 -4.30 -3.76 12.62
N LYS A 2 -5.44 -3.43 12.06
CA LYS A 2 -6.09 -4.29 11.07
C LYS A 2 -5.73 -3.84 9.66
N TYR A 3 -5.81 -4.78 8.72
CA TYR A 3 -5.65 -4.49 7.30
C TYR A 3 -6.93 -4.87 6.59
N ALA A 4 -7.42 -4.00 5.73
CA ALA A 4 -8.58 -4.26 4.91
C ALA A 4 -8.21 -3.99 3.45
N TRP A 5 -8.70 -4.81 2.54
CA TRP A 5 -8.33 -4.75 1.13
C TRP A 5 -9.58 -4.58 0.28
N THR A 6 -9.48 -3.71 -0.73
CA THR A 6 -10.49 -3.72 -1.77
C THR A 6 -10.27 -4.97 -2.64
N ASP A 7 -11.25 -5.33 -3.41
CA ASP A 7 -11.11 -6.48 -4.33
C ASP A 7 -9.96 -6.25 -5.31
N ASP A 8 -9.84 -5.03 -5.83
CA ASP A 8 -8.75 -4.69 -6.75
C ASP A 8 -7.38 -4.79 -6.09
N ALA A 9 -7.26 -4.30 -4.87
CA ALA A 9 -5.99 -4.38 -4.14
C ALA A 9 -5.62 -5.82 -3.83
N TRP A 10 -6.61 -6.64 -3.48
CA TRP A 10 -6.38 -8.06 -3.21
C TRP A 10 -5.93 -8.79 -4.47
N ASP A 11 -6.55 -8.47 -5.62
CA ASP A 11 -6.14 -9.01 -6.90
C ASP A 11 -4.70 -8.62 -7.24
N ASP A 12 -4.31 -7.37 -6.97
CA ASP A 12 -2.94 -6.90 -7.16
C ASP A 12 -1.97 -7.72 -6.32
N TYR A 13 -2.31 -7.92 -5.06
CA TYR A 13 -1.47 -8.67 -4.13
C TYR A 13 -1.29 -10.11 -4.59
N ARG A 14 -2.37 -10.75 -5.03
CA ARG A 14 -2.33 -12.12 -5.55
C ARG A 14 -1.52 -12.20 -6.84
N TYR A 15 -1.59 -11.17 -7.68
CA TYR A 15 -0.77 -11.10 -8.87
C TYR A 15 0.71 -11.23 -8.51
N TRP A 16 1.16 -10.47 -7.51
CA TRP A 16 2.55 -10.53 -7.08
C TRP A 16 2.94 -11.88 -6.49
N GLN A 17 2.04 -12.51 -5.74
CA GLN A 17 2.30 -13.85 -5.20
C GLN A 17 2.58 -14.86 -6.30
N GLN A 18 1.93 -14.70 -7.43
CA GLN A 18 2.08 -15.63 -8.56
C GLN A 18 3.24 -15.27 -9.48
N HIS A 19 3.50 -14.00 -9.69
CA HIS A 19 4.43 -13.55 -10.73
C HIS A 19 5.76 -13.01 -10.21
N ASP A 20 5.79 -12.47 -9.00
CA ASP A 20 7.02 -11.93 -8.42
C ASP A 20 6.91 -11.89 -6.89
N PRO A 21 7.20 -13.00 -6.23
CA PRO A 21 7.09 -13.09 -4.77
C PRO A 21 7.92 -12.06 -4.00
N LYS A 22 8.97 -11.53 -4.58
CA LYS A 22 9.77 -10.48 -3.95
C LYS A 22 8.96 -9.21 -3.74
N LYS A 23 8.05 -8.92 -4.67
CA LYS A 23 7.14 -7.77 -4.52
C LYS A 23 6.19 -7.98 -3.35
N THR A 24 5.73 -9.19 -3.15
CA THR A 24 4.89 -9.54 -2.01
C THR A 24 5.61 -9.24 -0.70
N GLU A 25 6.89 -9.63 -0.62
CA GLU A 25 7.69 -9.37 0.58
C GLU A 25 7.88 -7.87 0.82
N GLU A 26 8.12 -7.10 -0.24
CA GLU A 26 8.25 -5.65 -0.13
C GLU A 26 6.95 -5.01 0.35
N ILE A 27 5.82 -5.45 -0.19
CA ILE A 27 4.51 -4.97 0.23
C ILE A 27 4.27 -5.30 1.70
N ASN A 28 4.59 -6.52 2.12
CA ASN A 28 4.44 -6.93 3.51
C ASN A 28 5.26 -6.04 4.45
N THR A 29 6.49 -5.71 4.07
CA THR A 29 7.34 -4.82 4.86
C THR A 29 6.72 -3.43 4.95
N LEU A 30 6.23 -2.90 3.84
CA LEU A 30 5.59 -1.60 3.83
C LEU A 30 4.34 -1.57 4.70
N LEU A 31 3.53 -2.62 4.66
CA LEU A 31 2.33 -2.71 5.49
C LEU A 31 2.68 -2.76 6.97
N GLU A 32 3.73 -3.49 7.33
CA GLU A 32 4.17 -3.53 8.71
C GLU A 32 4.59 -2.15 9.19
N GLU A 33 5.32 -1.41 8.36
CA GLU A 33 5.72 -0.04 8.69
C GLU A 33 4.51 0.89 8.79
N CYS A 34 3.54 0.73 7.90
CA CYS A 34 2.29 1.51 7.95
C CYS A 34 1.56 1.30 9.28
N SER A 35 1.62 0.09 9.82
CA SER A 35 0.95 -0.20 11.07
C SER A 35 1.61 0.51 12.26
N ARG A 36 2.89 0.84 12.15
CA ARG A 36 3.61 1.57 13.19
C ARG A 36 3.44 3.07 13.03
N ASP A 37 3.61 3.55 11.81
CA ASP A 37 3.44 4.96 11.48
C ASP A 37 3.04 5.09 10.02
N PRO A 38 1.77 5.39 9.73
CA PRO A 38 1.30 5.46 8.35
C PRO A 38 1.91 6.61 7.54
N PHE A 39 2.59 7.55 8.18
CA PHE A 39 3.11 8.74 7.52
C PHE A 39 4.63 8.80 7.42
N LYS A 40 5.33 7.83 8.00
CA LYS A 40 6.80 7.81 8.01
C LYS A 40 7.31 6.40 7.73
N GLY A 41 8.52 6.32 7.19
CA GLY A 41 9.19 5.05 6.94
C GLY A 41 9.64 4.88 5.52
N THR A 42 9.90 3.65 5.13
CA THR A 42 10.41 3.31 3.79
C THR A 42 9.37 3.54 2.71
N GLY A 43 9.83 3.69 1.48
CA GLY A 43 8.95 3.84 0.34
C GLY A 43 8.47 5.26 0.10
N LYS A 44 9.07 6.23 0.77
CA LYS A 44 8.72 7.65 0.63
C LYS A 44 7.22 7.88 0.79
N PRO A 45 6.67 7.65 2.00
CA PRO A 45 5.25 7.87 2.23
C PRO A 45 4.86 9.31 1.91
N GLU A 46 3.75 9.45 1.20
CA GLU A 46 3.31 10.72 0.66
C GLU A 46 1.80 10.83 0.72
N PRO A 47 1.25 11.93 1.29
CA PRO A 47 -0.18 12.15 1.24
C PRO A 47 -0.60 12.54 -0.18
N LEU A 48 -1.74 12.02 -0.61
CA LEU A 48 -2.26 12.28 -1.94
C LEU A 48 -3.25 13.44 -1.92
N LYS A 49 -3.53 13.98 -3.11
CA LYS A 49 -4.36 15.18 -3.26
C LYS A 49 -5.54 14.91 -4.20
N GLY A 50 -6.43 15.89 -4.30
CA GLY A 50 -7.56 15.80 -5.19
C GLY A 50 -8.54 14.73 -4.74
N ASN A 51 -8.93 13.87 -5.67
CA ASN A 51 -9.86 12.78 -5.41
C ASN A 51 -9.35 11.78 -4.38
N LEU A 52 -8.04 11.77 -4.16
CA LEU A 52 -7.39 10.84 -3.25
C LEU A 52 -6.97 11.48 -1.93
N THR A 53 -7.51 12.65 -1.62
CA THR A 53 -7.25 13.33 -0.35
C THR A 53 -7.59 12.38 0.83
N GLY A 54 -6.67 12.26 1.78
CA GLY A 54 -6.82 11.34 2.91
C GLY A 54 -6.08 10.04 2.70
N TYR A 55 -5.79 9.69 1.45
CA TYR A 55 -5.00 8.51 1.13
C TYR A 55 -3.52 8.85 1.13
N CYS A 56 -2.70 7.82 1.30
CA CYS A 56 -1.25 7.93 1.23
C CYS A 56 -0.72 6.90 0.25
N SER A 57 0.49 7.13 -0.24
CA SER A 57 1.16 6.15 -1.08
C SER A 57 2.57 5.88 -0.57
N ARG A 58 3.06 4.68 -0.84
CA ARG A 58 4.46 4.32 -0.65
C ARG A 58 4.94 3.63 -1.93
N ARG A 59 6.19 3.84 -2.27
CA ARG A 59 6.79 3.18 -3.43
C ARG A 59 7.10 1.73 -3.11
N ILE A 60 6.61 0.82 -3.93
CA ILE A 60 7.01 -0.58 -3.91
C ILE A 60 8.30 -0.70 -4.71
N ASP A 61 8.32 -0.04 -5.88
CA ASP A 61 9.50 0.12 -6.75
C ASP A 61 9.31 1.39 -7.58
N LYS A 62 10.08 1.55 -8.64
CA LYS A 62 10.00 2.73 -9.51
C LYS A 62 8.63 2.90 -10.16
N GLU A 63 7.98 1.78 -10.44
CA GLU A 63 6.76 1.73 -11.25
C GLU A 63 5.49 1.58 -10.42
N HIS A 64 5.59 0.87 -9.32
CA HIS A 64 4.43 0.42 -8.56
C HIS A 64 4.30 1.12 -7.21
N ARG A 65 3.06 1.35 -6.80
CA ARG A 65 2.76 2.05 -5.55
C ARG A 65 1.79 1.25 -4.70
N LEU A 66 1.99 1.34 -3.39
CA LEU A 66 1.03 0.90 -2.41
C LEU A 66 0.21 2.14 -2.03
N VAL A 67 -1.09 2.11 -2.29
CA VAL A 67 -2.00 3.21 -1.95
C VAL A 67 -2.93 2.74 -0.84
N TYR A 68 -3.00 3.52 0.23
CA TYR A 68 -3.72 3.10 1.42
C TYR A 68 -4.35 4.29 2.14
N LEU A 69 -5.38 3.99 2.94
CA LEU A 69 -6.07 4.96 3.78
C LEU A 69 -5.93 4.51 5.25
N PRO A 70 -5.15 5.24 6.07
CA PRO A 70 -5.09 4.94 7.50
C PRO A 70 -6.29 5.57 8.21
N GLU A 71 -7.07 4.76 8.89
CA GLU A 71 -8.27 5.24 9.57
C GLU A 71 -8.71 4.28 10.66
N ASP A 72 -8.98 4.82 11.85
CA ASP A 72 -9.59 4.07 12.96
C ASP A 72 -8.93 2.73 13.30
N GLY A 73 -7.60 2.72 13.40
CA GLY A 73 -6.88 1.49 13.74
C GLY A 73 -6.84 0.47 12.62
N CYS A 74 -7.08 0.91 11.39
CA CYS A 74 -7.08 0.05 10.22
C CYS A 74 -6.30 0.71 9.08
N ILE A 75 -5.63 -0.10 8.28
CA ILE A 75 -5.04 0.35 7.03
C ILE A 75 -5.90 -0.25 5.91
N TYR A 76 -6.57 0.61 5.16
CA TYR A 76 -7.37 0.20 4.01
C TYR A 76 -6.51 0.28 2.77
N ILE A 77 -6.23 -0.87 2.15
CA ILE A 77 -5.38 -0.94 0.96
C ILE A 77 -6.27 -0.93 -0.28
N VAL A 78 -6.04 0.04 -1.16
CA VAL A 78 -6.86 0.21 -2.36
C VAL A 78 -6.11 -0.11 -3.64
N GLN A 79 -4.79 -0.16 -3.58
CA GLN A 79 -3.95 -0.46 -4.75
C GLN A 79 -2.58 -0.90 -4.28
N CYS A 80 -2.00 -1.90 -4.94
CA CYS A 80 -0.59 -2.24 -4.71
C CYS A 80 0.10 -2.70 -6.00
N ARG A 81 -0.36 -2.18 -7.12
CA ARG A 81 0.23 -2.42 -8.42
C ARG A 81 -0.02 -1.18 -9.28
N PHE A 82 0.91 -0.87 -10.19
CA PHE A 82 0.87 0.30 -11.04
C PHE A 82 1.01 1.62 -10.26
N HIS A 83 0.92 2.71 -10.97
CA HIS A 83 0.97 4.05 -10.43
C HIS A 83 -0.45 4.61 -10.45
N TYR A 84 -0.78 5.43 -9.49
CA TYR A 84 -2.08 6.08 -9.44
C TYR A 84 -2.15 7.28 -10.39
#